data_74cc47169f8b150e62f86bcb00bfebf7
#
_entry.id   74cc47169f8b150e62f86bcb00bfebf7
#
_cell.length_a   1.000
_cell.length_b   1.000
_cell.length_c   1.000
_cell.angle_alpha   90.00
_cell.angle_beta   90.00
_cell.angle_gamma   90.00
#
_symmetry.space_group_name_H-M   'P 1'
#
loop_
_entity.id
_entity.type
_entity.pdbx_description
1 polymer ?
#
loop_
_entity_poly.entity_id
_entity_poly.type
_entity_poly.pdbx_seq_one_letter_code
_entity_poly.pdbx_strand_id
1 'polypeptide(L)'
;MAGRAQRVGVKLFQIEEPDGGPADASAPGVAIGIDAGGGEAEVAFSVGGNAVVLGDREGFERALAVPDPTAGEAQWQELFEAARIRAERALARPVSHAVVVLGALADAELPNKLREAAEAAGLTVLRLILMAELPAGASAALTAAILAEDLAPPPD
;
A
#
# COMPACT_ATOMS: atom_id res chain seq x y z
N MET A 1 -37.87 -1.16 -12.00
CA MET A 1 -36.71 -1.44 -12.28
C MET A 1 -36.10 -1.56 -12.05
N ALA A 2 -37.18 -1.26 -11.86
CA ALA A 2 -35.93 -1.44 -12.08
C ALA A 2 -35.48 -1.48 -11.69
N GLY A 3 -36.59 -1.12 -11.64
CA GLY A 3 -35.51 -1.34 -11.87
C GLY A 3 -35.17 -1.48 -11.08
N ARG A 4 -35.38 -1.52 -10.93
CA ARG A 4 -34.49 -1.76 -10.78
C ARG A 4 -33.88 -2.28 -10.43
N ALA A 5 -35.25 -1.97 -10.53
CA ALA A 5 -34.13 -2.56 -10.66
C ALA A 5 -33.64 -2.86 -10.20
N GLN A 6 -33.87 -2.83 -9.95
CA GLN A 6 -32.82 -3.16 -10.07
C GLN A 6 -32.15 -3.47 -9.60
N ARG A 7 -33.06 -3.27 -9.53
CA ARG A 7 -31.96 -3.55 -9.60
C ARG A 7 -31.24 -4.06 -9.15
N VAL A 8 -32.30 -3.78 -9.07
CA VAL A 8 -30.98 -4.24 -9.21
C VAL A 8 -30.26 -4.44 -9.07
N GLY A 9 -30.81 -4.16 -8.92
CA GLY A 9 -29.56 -4.53 -9.42
C GLY A 9 -29.01 -4.60 -9.03
N VAL A 10 -29.13 -4.31 -9.02
CA VAL A 10 -27.93 -4.44 -9.31
C VAL A 10 -27.36 -4.33 -8.95
N LYS A 11 -27.45 -4.17 -8.83
CA LYS A 11 -26.34 -4.18 -9.01
C LYS A 11 -25.56 -4.54 -8.89
N LEU A 12 -26.21 -4.23 -8.98
CA LEU A 12 -25.06 -4.57 -9.42
C LEU A 12 -24.45 -4.43 -9.29
N PHE A 13 -24.65 -3.99 -9.29
CA PHE A 13 -23.52 -3.95 -9.66
C PHE A 13 -23.15 -3.37 -9.55
N GLN A 14 -23.36 -2.88 -9.45
CA GLN A 14 -22.62 -2.40 -9.81
C GLN A 14 -22.10 -2.07 -9.83
N ILE A 15 -22.60 -1.77 -9.90
CA ILE A 15 -21.81 -1.41 -10.28
C ILE A 15 -21.67 -0.63 -10.16
N GLU A 16 -21.83 -0.39 -9.95
CA GLU A 16 -21.26 0.27 -10.15
C GLU A 16 -21.06 0.86 -10.02
N GLU A 17 -21.45 1.11 -9.91
CA GLU A 17 -21.01 1.73 -10.19
C GLU A 17 -20.86 2.09 -10.19
N PRO A 18 -21.22 2.13 -10.00
CA PRO A 18 -20.74 2.51 -10.19
C PRO A 18 -20.51 2.94 -10.08
N ASP A 19 -20.90 2.96 -9.92
CA ASP A 19 -20.38 3.61 -9.83
C ASP A 19 -20.04 3.95 -10.09
N GLY A 20 -20.63 3.32 -10.29
CA GLY A 20 -19.67 3.87 -10.80
C GLY A 20 -19.36 5.25 -11.21
N GLY A 21 -19.62 6.18 -10.60
CA GLY A 21 -19.15 7.50 -10.94
C GLY A 21 -17.64 7.59 -10.84
N PRO A 22 -17.04 8.63 -11.42
CA PRO A 22 -15.60 8.80 -11.26
C PRO A 22 -15.23 8.89 -9.79
N ALA A 23 -14.10 8.31 -9.44
CA ALA A 23 -13.63 8.40 -8.08
C ALA A 23 -13.46 9.86 -7.70
N ASP A 24 -13.90 10.21 -6.51
CA ASP A 24 -13.69 11.54 -5.97
C ASP A 24 -12.19 11.75 -5.78
N ALA A 25 -11.63 12.71 -6.51
CA ALA A 25 -10.18 12.96 -6.45
C ALA A 25 -9.72 13.39 -5.07
N SER A 26 -10.65 13.89 -4.23
CA SER A 26 -10.31 14.27 -2.87
C SER A 26 -10.43 13.14 -1.87
N ALA A 27 -11.03 12.02 -2.27
CA ALA A 27 -11.17 10.88 -1.37
C ALA A 27 -9.83 10.21 -1.16
N PRO A 28 -9.54 9.75 0.07
CA PRO A 28 -8.29 9.02 0.31
C PRO A 28 -8.28 7.72 -0.48
N GLY A 29 -7.12 7.37 -1.01
CA GLY A 29 -6.92 6.06 -1.61
C GLY A 29 -6.79 5.00 -0.53
N VAL A 30 -6.63 3.77 -0.95
CA VAL A 30 -6.46 2.67 -0.01
C VAL A 30 -5.06 2.70 0.60
N ALA A 31 -4.90 1.96 1.70
CA ALA A 31 -3.61 1.82 2.37
C ALA A 31 -3.04 0.43 2.10
N ILE A 32 -1.71 0.37 1.96
CA ILE A 32 -1.01 -0.89 1.68
C ILE A 32 0.09 -1.12 2.72
N GLY A 33 0.56 -2.36 2.79
CA GLY A 33 1.74 -2.70 3.57
C GLY A 33 2.95 -2.84 2.65
N ILE A 34 4.08 -2.32 3.09
CA ILE A 34 5.34 -2.44 2.34
C ILE A 34 6.38 -3.02 3.28
N ASP A 35 6.91 -4.20 2.92
CA ASP A 35 8.01 -4.79 3.67
C ASP A 35 9.32 -4.41 2.99
N ALA A 36 10.04 -3.49 3.62
CA ALA A 36 11.35 -3.06 3.15
C ALA A 36 12.45 -3.53 4.11
N GLY A 37 12.22 -4.65 4.79
CA GLY A 37 13.16 -5.16 5.78
C GLY A 37 14.28 -6.01 5.21
N GLY A 38 14.16 -6.45 3.96
CA GLY A 38 15.20 -7.24 3.31
C GLY A 38 15.78 -6.50 2.13
N GLY A 39 16.41 -7.23 1.21
CA GLY A 39 16.99 -6.64 0.00
C GLY A 39 15.97 -6.32 -1.07
N GLU A 40 14.82 -7.00 -1.04
CA GLU A 40 13.73 -6.73 -1.96
C GLU A 40 12.48 -6.45 -1.16
N ALA A 41 11.71 -5.47 -1.61
CA ALA A 41 10.48 -5.11 -0.93
C ALA A 41 9.32 -5.95 -1.42
N GLU A 42 8.37 -6.23 -0.53
CA GLU A 42 7.09 -6.84 -0.87
C GLU A 42 5.98 -5.87 -0.55
N VAL A 43 4.92 -5.92 -1.35
CA VAL A 43 3.75 -5.07 -1.18
C VAL A 43 2.55 -5.96 -0.93
N ALA A 44 1.73 -5.62 0.06
CA ALA A 44 0.57 -6.42 0.41
C ALA A 44 -0.64 -5.53 0.69
N PHE A 45 -1.82 -6.13 0.61
CA PHE A 45 -3.08 -5.42 0.84
C PHE A 45 -4.01 -6.31 1.65
N SER A 46 -4.80 -5.70 2.53
CA SER A 46 -5.72 -6.43 3.39
C SER A 46 -7.13 -5.89 3.28
N VAL A 47 -8.10 -6.79 3.21
CA VAL A 47 -9.52 -6.46 3.27
C VAL A 47 -10.17 -7.38 4.30
N GLY A 48 -10.77 -6.78 5.32
CA GLY A 48 -11.45 -7.56 6.37
C GLY A 48 -10.52 -8.47 7.12
N GLY A 49 -9.26 -8.09 7.25
CA GLY A 49 -8.25 -8.88 7.93
C GLY A 49 -7.60 -9.96 7.07
N ASN A 50 -8.01 -10.08 5.81
CA ASN A 50 -7.44 -11.06 4.89
C ASN A 50 -6.41 -10.35 4.00
N ALA A 51 -5.14 -10.63 4.25
CA ALA A 51 -4.04 -9.96 3.55
C ALA A 51 -3.43 -10.86 2.49
N VAL A 52 -3.05 -10.26 1.36
CA VAL A 52 -2.37 -10.96 0.28
C VAL A 52 -1.20 -10.13 -0.20
N VAL A 53 -0.14 -10.81 -0.64
CA VAL A 53 0.98 -10.14 -1.28
C VAL A 53 0.59 -9.84 -2.73
N LEU A 54 0.89 -8.62 -3.16
CA LEU A 54 0.54 -8.17 -4.50
C LEU A 54 1.73 -8.37 -5.42
N GLY A 55 1.51 -9.13 -6.49
CA GLY A 55 2.53 -9.34 -7.50
C GLY A 55 2.29 -8.48 -8.72
N ASP A 56 3.18 -8.60 -9.69
CA ASP A 56 3.02 -7.95 -10.98
C ASP A 56 2.02 -8.75 -11.79
N ARG A 57 0.94 -8.11 -12.21
CA ARG A 57 -0.14 -8.78 -12.93
C ARG A 57 0.28 -9.39 -14.25
N GLU A 58 1.36 -8.90 -14.83
CA GLU A 58 1.79 -9.38 -16.14
C GLU A 58 2.80 -10.52 -16.06
N GLY A 59 3.09 -10.98 -14.85
CA GLY A 59 4.01 -12.08 -14.67
C GLY A 59 5.48 -11.71 -14.82
N PHE A 60 5.76 -10.46 -15.08
CA PHE A 60 7.13 -9.95 -15.13
C PHE A 60 7.40 -9.26 -13.80
N GLU A 61 7.70 -10.05 -12.80
CA GLU A 61 7.94 -9.46 -11.49
C GLU A 61 9.28 -8.77 -11.49
N ARG A 62 9.22 -7.47 -11.46
CA ARG A 62 10.42 -6.69 -11.22
C ARG A 62 10.68 -6.64 -9.74
N ALA A 63 11.89 -7.00 -9.37
CA ALA A 63 12.28 -6.87 -7.97
C ALA A 63 12.21 -5.40 -7.58
N LEU A 64 11.62 -5.15 -6.41
CA LEU A 64 11.61 -3.81 -5.83
C LEU A 64 12.82 -3.73 -4.91
N ALA A 65 13.93 -3.25 -5.44
CA ALA A 65 15.17 -3.19 -4.67
C ALA A 65 15.04 -2.19 -3.52
N VAL A 66 15.37 -2.63 -2.32
CA VAL A 66 15.37 -1.76 -1.15
C VAL A 66 16.70 -1.01 -1.14
N PRO A 67 16.67 0.34 -1.10
CA PRO A 67 17.91 1.11 -1.06
C PRO A 67 18.71 0.83 0.21
N ASP A 68 20.00 1.06 0.14
CA ASP A 68 20.84 1.05 1.33
C ASP A 68 20.30 2.07 2.33
N PRO A 69 20.30 1.79 3.64
CA PRO A 69 19.80 2.76 4.63
C PRO A 69 20.46 4.12 4.56
N THR A 70 21.70 4.19 4.03
CA THR A 70 22.39 5.47 3.87
C THR A 70 22.09 6.15 2.54
N ALA A 71 21.25 5.53 1.70
CA ALA A 71 20.92 6.09 0.39
C ALA A 71 20.17 7.41 0.53
N GLY A 72 20.23 8.23 -0.52
CA GLY A 72 19.53 9.49 -0.55
C GLY A 72 18.02 9.34 -0.67
N GLU A 73 17.33 10.42 -0.41
CA GLU A 73 15.87 10.45 -0.46
C GLU A 73 15.33 10.04 -1.83
N ALA A 74 16.02 10.42 -2.92
CA ALA A 74 15.54 10.11 -4.27
C ALA A 74 15.43 8.61 -4.51
N GLN A 75 16.36 7.83 -3.97
CA GLN A 75 16.31 6.38 -4.14
C GLN A 75 15.14 5.76 -3.37
N TRP A 76 14.86 6.26 -2.18
CA TRP A 76 13.70 5.81 -1.41
C TRP A 76 12.41 6.20 -2.09
N GLN A 77 12.38 7.41 -2.68
CA GLN A 77 11.22 7.85 -3.43
C GLN A 77 10.92 6.90 -4.60
N GLU A 78 11.97 6.46 -5.31
CA GLU A 78 11.79 5.52 -6.41
C GLU A 78 11.17 4.21 -5.93
N LEU A 79 11.61 3.72 -4.78
CA LEU A 79 11.03 2.50 -4.23
C LEU A 79 9.55 2.69 -3.90
N PHE A 80 9.21 3.76 -3.20
CA PHE A 80 7.82 4.00 -2.82
C PHE A 80 6.92 4.24 -4.04
N GLU A 81 7.44 4.92 -5.04
CA GLU A 81 6.70 5.14 -6.28
C GLU A 81 6.43 3.83 -7.00
N ALA A 82 7.44 2.97 -7.09
CA ALA A 82 7.28 1.67 -7.72
C ALA A 82 6.31 0.78 -6.94
N ALA A 83 6.37 0.82 -5.61
CA ALA A 83 5.45 0.06 -4.78
C ALA A 83 4.02 0.54 -4.95
N ARG A 84 3.81 1.86 -4.97
CA ARG A 84 2.49 2.43 -5.18
C ARG A 84 1.91 2.02 -6.53
N ILE A 85 2.72 2.12 -7.58
CA ILE A 85 2.27 1.78 -8.92
C ILE A 85 1.90 0.29 -9.01
N ARG A 86 2.73 -0.57 -8.42
CA ARG A 86 2.42 -2.00 -8.39
C ARG A 86 1.07 -2.25 -7.72
N ALA A 87 0.84 -1.61 -6.58
CA ALA A 87 -0.40 -1.79 -5.85
C ALA A 87 -1.60 -1.25 -6.63
N GLU A 88 -1.46 -0.08 -7.25
CA GLU A 88 -2.55 0.50 -8.00
C GLU A 88 -2.92 -0.36 -9.20
N ARG A 89 -1.93 -0.96 -9.85
CA ARG A 89 -2.21 -1.88 -10.95
C ARG A 89 -2.91 -3.14 -10.49
N ALA A 90 -2.45 -3.70 -9.36
CA ALA A 90 -3.03 -4.93 -8.85
C ALA A 90 -4.46 -4.72 -8.34
N LEU A 91 -4.72 -3.57 -7.72
CA LEU A 91 -6.00 -3.30 -7.08
C LEU A 91 -6.96 -2.52 -7.98
N ALA A 92 -6.46 -1.91 -9.05
CA ALA A 92 -7.24 -1.03 -9.94
C ALA A 92 -7.89 0.11 -9.14
N ARG A 93 -7.17 0.64 -8.14
CA ARG A 93 -7.64 1.71 -7.26
C ARG A 93 -6.49 2.61 -6.89
N PRO A 94 -6.75 3.88 -6.59
CA PRO A 94 -5.70 4.75 -6.07
C PRO A 94 -5.18 4.24 -4.72
N VAL A 95 -3.88 4.39 -4.50
CA VAL A 95 -3.22 4.03 -3.25
C VAL A 95 -2.56 5.29 -2.71
N SER A 96 -2.88 5.65 -1.47
CA SER A 96 -2.43 6.91 -0.91
C SER A 96 -1.73 6.78 0.44
N HIS A 97 -1.80 5.63 1.09
CA HIS A 97 -1.26 5.44 2.43
C HIS A 97 -0.50 4.13 2.52
N ALA A 98 0.45 4.05 3.45
CA ALA A 98 1.23 2.83 3.62
C ALA A 98 1.71 2.66 5.05
N VAL A 99 1.81 1.41 5.49
CA VAL A 99 2.59 1.02 6.67
C VAL A 99 3.87 0.38 6.12
N VAL A 100 5.02 0.82 6.62
CA VAL A 100 6.31 0.38 6.10
C VAL A 100 7.09 -0.35 7.19
N VAL A 101 7.61 -1.53 6.84
CA VAL A 101 8.46 -2.32 7.73
C VAL A 101 9.91 -2.15 7.28
N LEU A 102 10.79 -1.85 8.23
CA LEU A 102 12.23 -1.68 7.99
C LEU A 102 13.02 -2.74 8.73
N GLY A 103 14.19 -3.10 8.19
CA GLY A 103 15.07 -4.04 8.87
C GLY A 103 15.66 -3.46 10.13
N ALA A 104 16.19 -2.26 10.04
CA ALA A 104 16.81 -1.57 11.18
C ALA A 104 16.88 -0.09 10.88
N LEU A 105 17.01 0.72 11.92
CA LEU A 105 17.26 2.15 11.76
C LEU A 105 18.78 2.37 11.69
N ALA A 106 19.22 2.97 10.58
CA ALA A 106 20.64 3.28 10.43
C ALA A 106 21.03 4.50 11.27
N ASP A 107 20.10 5.47 11.36
CA ASP A 107 20.32 6.68 12.13
C ASP A 107 18.98 7.30 12.50
N ALA A 108 19.02 8.36 13.30
CA ALA A 108 17.81 9.00 13.79
C ALA A 108 17.07 9.78 12.70
N GLU A 109 17.71 10.05 11.59
CA GLU A 109 17.08 10.83 10.52
C GLU A 109 16.37 9.98 9.49
N LEU A 110 16.61 8.67 9.50
CA LEU A 110 16.02 7.77 8.52
C LEU A 110 14.48 7.84 8.51
N PRO A 111 13.79 7.83 9.67
CA PRO A 111 12.33 7.91 9.62
C PRO A 111 11.81 9.14 8.89
N ASN A 112 12.40 10.31 9.14
CA ASN A 112 11.96 11.52 8.45
C ASN A 112 12.25 11.47 6.97
N LYS A 113 13.43 10.96 6.62
CA LYS A 113 13.80 10.80 5.20
C LYS A 113 12.79 9.91 4.48
N LEU A 114 12.40 8.80 5.11
CA LEU A 114 11.46 7.88 4.49
C LEU A 114 10.07 8.48 4.35
N ARG A 115 9.62 9.21 5.36
CA ARG A 115 8.32 9.86 5.29
C ARG A 115 8.28 10.90 4.17
N GLU A 116 9.34 11.68 4.04
CA GLU A 116 9.40 12.68 2.99
C GLU A 116 9.49 12.04 1.61
N ALA A 117 10.28 10.98 1.48
CA ALA A 117 10.37 10.26 0.22
C ALA A 117 9.04 9.64 -0.18
N ALA A 118 8.32 9.08 0.79
CA ALA A 118 7.03 8.49 0.53
C ALA A 118 6.01 9.55 0.11
N GLU A 119 6.00 10.69 0.78
CA GLU A 119 5.10 11.77 0.41
C GLU A 119 5.37 12.27 -1.00
N ALA A 120 6.64 12.40 -1.37
CA ALA A 120 7.00 12.79 -2.73
C ALA A 120 6.53 11.75 -3.75
N ALA A 121 6.40 10.50 -3.34
CA ALA A 121 5.91 9.42 -4.20
C ALA A 121 4.39 9.28 -4.17
N GLY A 122 3.69 10.09 -3.38
CA GLY A 122 2.25 10.04 -3.30
C GLY A 122 1.70 9.16 -2.18
N LEU A 123 2.55 8.79 -1.21
CA LEU A 123 2.13 7.94 -0.10
C LEU A 123 2.31 8.65 1.24
N THR A 124 1.28 8.60 2.07
CA THR A 124 1.39 9.05 3.45
C THR A 124 1.73 7.83 4.30
N VAL A 125 2.83 7.89 5.04
CA VAL A 125 3.23 6.79 5.92
C VAL A 125 2.41 6.86 7.19
N LEU A 126 1.60 5.82 7.41
CA LEU A 126 0.78 5.73 8.62
C LEU A 126 1.60 5.27 9.82
N ARG A 127 2.57 4.40 9.56
CA ARG A 127 3.44 3.87 10.61
C ARG A 127 4.69 3.27 10.03
N LEU A 128 5.80 3.42 10.73
CA LEU A 128 7.06 2.73 10.45
C LEU A 128 7.28 1.68 11.53
N ILE A 129 7.56 0.46 11.13
CA ILE A 129 7.73 -0.66 12.05
C ILE A 129 9.08 -1.31 11.78
N LEU A 130 9.79 -1.67 12.85
CA LEU A 130 11.02 -2.42 12.68
C LEU A 130 10.72 -3.91 12.70
N MET A 131 11.46 -4.68 11.90
CA MET A 131 11.30 -6.13 11.85
C MET A 131 11.34 -6.76 13.25
N ALA A 132 12.20 -6.23 14.12
CA ALA A 132 12.33 -6.75 15.47
C ALA A 132 11.07 -6.58 16.30
N GLU A 133 10.16 -5.69 15.90
CA GLU A 133 8.91 -5.46 16.63
C GLU A 133 7.81 -6.43 16.22
N LEU A 134 8.03 -7.23 15.17
CA LEU A 134 7.01 -8.15 14.68
C LEU A 134 7.10 -9.48 15.43
N PRO A 135 5.95 -10.19 15.57
CA PRO A 135 6.00 -11.52 16.17
C PRO A 135 6.87 -12.48 15.36
N ALA A 136 7.53 -13.38 16.05
CA ALA A 136 8.37 -14.38 15.38
C ALA A 136 7.52 -15.21 14.43
N GLY A 137 8.02 -15.42 13.21
CA GLY A 137 7.33 -16.22 12.21
C GLY A 137 6.26 -15.49 11.43
N ALA A 138 5.96 -14.23 11.77
CA ALA A 138 4.96 -13.46 11.05
C ALA A 138 5.53 -12.98 9.72
N SER A 139 4.67 -12.95 8.69
CA SER A 139 5.04 -12.30 7.43
C SER A 139 4.99 -10.79 7.64
N ALA A 140 6.11 -10.12 7.37
CA ALA A 140 6.17 -8.67 7.55
C ALA A 140 5.21 -7.94 6.62
N ALA A 141 5.14 -8.36 5.35
CA ALA A 141 4.28 -7.69 4.40
C ALA A 141 2.80 -7.86 4.77
N LEU A 142 2.40 -9.07 5.13
CA LEU A 142 0.99 -9.31 5.49
C LEU A 142 0.62 -8.60 6.77
N THR A 143 1.49 -8.59 7.75
CA THR A 143 1.24 -7.88 9.01
C THR A 143 1.10 -6.38 8.77
N ALA A 144 1.99 -5.82 7.94
CA ALA A 144 1.92 -4.41 7.61
C ALA A 144 0.62 -4.07 6.89
N ALA A 145 0.15 -4.96 6.00
CA ALA A 145 -1.10 -4.73 5.27
C ALA A 145 -2.31 -4.70 6.21
N ILE A 146 -2.34 -5.61 7.20
CA ILE A 146 -3.44 -5.64 8.16
C ILE A 146 -3.44 -4.36 8.99
N LEU A 147 -2.26 -3.92 9.45
CA LEU A 147 -2.14 -2.67 10.17
C LEU A 147 -2.56 -1.48 9.31
N ALA A 148 -2.17 -1.51 8.03
CA ALA A 148 -2.55 -0.43 7.12
C ALA A 148 -4.06 -0.32 6.98
N GLU A 149 -4.73 -1.46 6.90
CA GLU A 149 -6.19 -1.45 6.85
C GLU A 149 -6.78 -0.82 8.11
N ASP A 150 -6.25 -1.19 9.27
CA ASP A 150 -6.75 -0.69 10.55
C ASP A 150 -6.48 0.80 10.74
N LEU A 151 -5.37 1.30 10.24
CA LEU A 151 -4.97 2.69 10.44
C LEU A 151 -5.42 3.62 9.33
N ALA A 152 -5.93 3.06 8.23
CA ALA A 152 -6.33 3.88 7.08
C ALA A 152 -7.48 4.83 7.47
N PRO A 153 -7.51 6.05 6.91
CA PRO A 153 -8.61 6.95 7.16
C PRO A 153 -9.92 6.31 6.69
N PRO A 154 -11.02 6.48 7.44
CA PRO A 154 -12.29 5.92 6.99
C PRO A 154 -12.74 6.62 5.71
N PRO A 155 -13.43 5.90 4.83
CA PRO A 155 -14.01 6.54 3.67
C PRO A 155 -15.13 7.48 4.10
N ASP A 156 -15.25 8.59 3.42
CA ASP A 156 -16.33 9.53 3.68
C ASP A 156 -17.64 9.07 3.06
#